data_cabfabd109a82933eb94d9d12c38eadd
#
_entry.id   cabfabd109a82933eb94d9d12c38eadd
#
_cell.length_a   1.000
_cell.length_b   1.000
_cell.length_c   1.000
_cell.angle_alpha   90.00
_cell.angle_beta   90.00
_cell.angle_gamma   90.00
#
_symmetry.space_group_name_H-M   'P 1'
#
loop_
_entity.id
_entity.type
_entity.pdbx_description
1 polymer ?
#
loop_
_entity_poly.entity_id
_entity_poly.type
_entity_poly.pdbx_seq_one_letter_code
_entity_poly.pdbx_strand_id
1 'polypeptide(L)'
;VLLHRPGKELENLMPEYLDRLLFDDIPYLEIAQQEHDAFANIFNENGVEVVYLENLVVESLINNEIKSKFIDEYIEEAGIKENRETGILKEYFMSFSSDWEMVCKMMEGIRKTEIKGYRGPGLADFLSNQYPFIIDPMPNLYFTRDPFATIGNGVSIHRMLTTTRNRETLFG
;
A
#
# COMPACT_ATOMS: atom_id res chain seq x y z
N VAL A 1 3.07 -4.13 -19.74
CA VAL A 1 3.81 -3.37 -18.72
C VAL A 1 2.99 -3.35 -17.44
N LEU A 2 3.66 -3.49 -16.27
CA LEU A 2 3.03 -3.36 -14.97
C LEU A 2 3.05 -1.90 -14.51
N LEU A 3 1.88 -1.38 -14.13
CA LEU A 3 1.70 -0.04 -13.64
C LEU A 3 0.90 -0.07 -12.32
N HIS A 4 0.98 1.01 -11.55
CA HIS A 4 0.06 1.35 -10.46
C HIS A 4 -0.46 2.76 -10.71
N ARG A 5 -1.77 2.90 -10.84
CA ARG A 5 -2.41 4.20 -11.03
C ARG A 5 -2.44 4.94 -9.69
N PRO A 6 -1.90 6.16 -9.59
CA PRO A 6 -1.94 6.91 -8.34
C PRO A 6 -3.31 6.94 -7.69
N GLY A 7 -3.37 6.56 -6.43
CA GLY A 7 -4.59 6.48 -5.64
C GLY A 7 -4.56 7.40 -4.41
N LYS A 8 -5.42 7.10 -3.44
CA LYS A 8 -5.55 7.90 -2.21
C LYS A 8 -4.32 7.88 -1.30
N GLU A 9 -3.36 7.00 -1.55
CA GLU A 9 -2.05 7.03 -0.88
C GLU A 9 -1.33 8.37 -1.09
N LEU A 10 -1.55 9.04 -2.25
CA LEU A 10 -1.01 10.39 -2.48
C LEU A 10 -1.76 11.47 -1.70
N GLU A 11 -3.08 11.34 -1.49
CA GLU A 11 -3.85 12.28 -0.66
C GLU A 11 -3.49 12.17 0.83
N ASN A 12 -2.85 11.07 1.21
CA ASN A 12 -2.37 10.84 2.57
C ASN A 12 -0.94 11.33 2.81
N LEU A 13 -0.28 11.90 1.81
CA LEU A 13 0.97 12.62 1.99
C LEU A 13 0.71 13.90 2.80
N MET A 14 1.56 14.16 3.79
CA MET A 14 1.49 15.33 4.66
C MET A 14 2.87 15.98 4.73
N PRO A 15 2.97 17.33 4.66
CA PRO A 15 4.26 18.01 4.63
C PRO A 15 5.21 17.61 5.75
N GLU A 16 4.67 17.37 6.95
CA GLU A 16 5.44 17.03 8.15
C GLU A 16 6.03 15.61 8.11
N TYR A 17 5.57 14.76 7.18
CA TYR A 17 5.95 13.34 7.13
C TYR A 17 6.48 12.89 5.76
N LEU A 18 6.80 13.81 4.86
CA LEU A 18 7.34 13.49 3.53
C LEU A 18 8.63 12.68 3.63
N ASP A 19 9.58 13.10 4.48
CA ASP A 19 10.84 12.38 4.71
C ASP A 19 10.60 10.93 5.15
N ARG A 20 9.60 10.69 6.03
CA ARG A 20 9.23 9.35 6.49
C ARG A 20 8.69 8.48 5.36
N LEU A 21 7.90 9.09 4.47
CA LEU A 21 7.26 8.41 3.36
C LEU A 21 8.14 8.37 2.11
N LEU A 22 9.34 8.96 2.18
CA LEU A 22 10.33 9.03 1.09
C LEU A 22 9.74 9.68 -0.17
N PHE A 23 9.04 10.79 0.04
CA PHE A 23 8.45 11.60 -1.02
C PHE A 23 8.93 13.05 -0.86
N ASP A 24 9.22 13.73 -1.97
CA ASP A 24 9.80 15.08 -1.94
C ASP A 24 8.73 16.18 -1.93
N ASP A 25 7.52 15.88 -2.45
CA ASP A 25 6.41 16.84 -2.57
C ASP A 25 5.07 16.11 -2.56
N ILE A 26 3.96 16.86 -2.53
CA ILE A 26 2.59 16.34 -2.54
C ILE A 26 1.98 16.58 -3.92
N PRO A 27 1.91 15.55 -4.79
CA PRO A 27 1.27 15.66 -6.08
C PRO A 27 -0.24 15.92 -5.93
N TYR A 28 -0.81 16.70 -6.82
CA TYR A 28 -2.26 16.84 -6.90
C TYR A 28 -2.84 15.60 -7.61
N LEU A 29 -3.58 14.77 -6.87
CA LEU A 29 -4.00 13.45 -7.29
C LEU A 29 -4.72 13.43 -8.64
N GLU A 30 -5.66 14.37 -8.86
CA GLU A 30 -6.43 14.41 -10.12
C GLU A 30 -5.53 14.62 -11.34
N ILE A 31 -4.53 15.50 -11.25
CA ILE A 31 -3.58 15.73 -12.35
C ILE A 31 -2.64 14.52 -12.49
N ALA A 32 -2.13 13.97 -11.38
CA ALA A 32 -1.28 12.78 -11.42
C ALA A 32 -1.99 11.60 -12.09
N GLN A 33 -3.30 11.43 -11.86
CA GLN A 33 -4.10 10.41 -12.53
C GLN A 33 -4.27 10.68 -14.03
N GLN A 34 -4.53 11.92 -14.43
CA GLN A 34 -4.64 12.29 -15.85
C GLN A 34 -3.33 12.05 -16.61
N GLU A 35 -2.20 12.43 -16.01
CA GLU A 35 -0.87 12.20 -16.59
C GLU A 35 -0.54 10.71 -16.67
N HIS A 36 -0.86 9.94 -15.63
CA HIS A 36 -0.70 8.50 -15.62
C HIS A 36 -1.56 7.82 -16.69
N ASP A 37 -2.82 8.22 -16.84
CA ASP A 37 -3.73 7.66 -17.82
C ASP A 37 -3.24 7.95 -19.25
N ALA A 38 -2.72 9.17 -19.50
CA ALA A 38 -2.09 9.52 -20.76
C ALA A 38 -0.85 8.65 -21.04
N PHE A 39 -0.01 8.43 -20.02
CA PHE A 39 1.16 7.57 -20.11
C PHE A 39 0.77 6.10 -20.43
N ALA A 40 -0.23 5.55 -19.72
CA ALA A 40 -0.73 4.20 -19.96
C ALA A 40 -1.30 4.03 -21.40
N ASN A 41 -2.00 5.05 -21.90
CA ASN A 41 -2.56 5.05 -23.24
C ASN A 41 -1.48 4.95 -24.33
N ILE A 42 -0.31 5.55 -24.15
CA ILE A 42 0.80 5.45 -25.10
C ILE A 42 1.22 3.98 -25.27
N PHE A 43 1.27 3.19 -24.19
CA PHE A 43 1.56 1.76 -24.28
C PHE A 43 0.48 1.02 -25.06
N ASN A 44 -0.78 1.26 -24.74
CA ASN A 44 -1.91 0.61 -25.42
C ASN A 44 -1.95 0.92 -26.92
N GLU A 45 -1.72 2.18 -27.32
CA GLU A 45 -1.66 2.60 -28.71
C GLU A 45 -0.51 1.95 -29.50
N ASN A 46 0.56 1.56 -28.79
CA ASN A 46 1.69 0.83 -29.39
C ASN A 46 1.57 -0.71 -29.24
N GLY A 47 0.40 -1.23 -28.86
CA GLY A 47 0.14 -2.66 -28.77
C GLY A 47 0.81 -3.34 -27.57
N VAL A 48 1.22 -2.57 -26.56
CA VAL A 48 1.78 -3.11 -25.32
C VAL A 48 0.67 -3.27 -24.30
N GLU A 49 0.51 -4.48 -23.78
CA GLU A 49 -0.45 -4.78 -22.72
C GLU A 49 -0.09 -4.02 -21.44
N VAL A 50 -1.06 -3.31 -20.88
CA VAL A 50 -0.96 -2.63 -19.57
C VAL A 50 -1.72 -3.47 -18.55
N VAL A 51 -1.04 -3.86 -17.49
CA VAL A 51 -1.62 -4.53 -16.32
C VAL A 51 -1.43 -3.67 -15.07
N TYR A 52 -2.40 -3.69 -14.18
CA TYR A 52 -2.37 -2.89 -12.96
C TYR A 52 -2.09 -3.76 -11.75
N LEU A 53 -1.21 -3.28 -10.89
CA LEU A 53 -0.73 -3.99 -9.72
C LEU A 53 -1.88 -4.43 -8.81
N GLU A 54 -2.80 -3.54 -8.50
CA GLU A 54 -3.97 -3.81 -7.65
C GLU A 54 -4.86 -4.94 -8.21
N ASN A 55 -5.02 -5.01 -9.53
CA ASN A 55 -5.81 -6.08 -10.16
C ASN A 55 -5.11 -7.44 -10.03
N LEU A 56 -3.79 -7.49 -10.26
CA LEU A 56 -3.03 -8.73 -10.13
C LEU A 56 -3.01 -9.24 -8.69
N VAL A 57 -2.90 -8.33 -7.71
CA VAL A 57 -3.02 -8.71 -6.29
C VAL A 57 -4.40 -9.33 -6.02
N VAL A 58 -5.48 -8.70 -6.46
CA VAL A 58 -6.84 -9.23 -6.28
C VAL A 58 -7.00 -10.59 -6.93
N GLU A 59 -6.49 -10.77 -8.15
CA GLU A 59 -6.50 -12.06 -8.85
C GLU A 59 -5.74 -13.16 -8.10
N SER A 60 -4.72 -12.79 -7.32
CA SER A 60 -3.97 -13.74 -6.49
C SER A 60 -4.71 -14.18 -5.22
N LEU A 61 -5.71 -13.42 -4.75
CA LEU A 61 -6.50 -13.69 -3.54
C LEU A 61 -7.62 -14.72 -3.81
N ILE A 62 -7.26 -15.89 -4.33
CA ILE A 62 -8.18 -16.92 -4.85
C ILE A 62 -9.10 -17.56 -3.80
N ASN A 63 -8.79 -17.43 -2.52
CA ASN A 63 -9.61 -17.95 -1.42
C ASN A 63 -9.32 -17.22 -0.09
N ASN A 64 -10.18 -17.45 0.90
CA ASN A 64 -10.08 -16.82 2.22
C ASN A 64 -8.80 -17.17 3.01
N GLU A 65 -8.20 -18.34 2.77
CA GLU A 65 -6.96 -18.73 3.44
C GLU A 65 -5.80 -17.88 2.94
N ILE A 66 -5.67 -17.74 1.62
CA ILE A 66 -4.63 -16.87 1.01
C ILE A 66 -4.87 -15.40 1.37
N LYS A 67 -6.12 -14.93 1.32
CA LYS A 67 -6.48 -13.58 1.75
C LYS A 67 -6.09 -13.34 3.20
N SER A 68 -6.40 -14.27 4.10
CA SER A 68 -6.05 -14.16 5.52
C SER A 68 -4.54 -14.11 5.73
N LYS A 69 -3.79 -14.97 5.02
CA LYS A 69 -2.33 -14.98 5.08
C LYS A 69 -1.71 -13.68 4.57
N PHE A 70 -2.19 -13.17 3.45
CA PHE A 70 -1.75 -11.89 2.87
C PHE A 70 -1.98 -10.72 3.85
N ILE A 71 -3.14 -10.68 4.52
CA ILE A 71 -3.45 -9.68 5.55
C ILE A 71 -2.47 -9.80 6.74
N ASP A 72 -2.21 -11.02 7.21
CA ASP A 72 -1.29 -11.27 8.32
C ASP A 72 0.13 -10.78 8.00
N GLU A 73 0.66 -11.12 6.81
CA GLU A 73 1.97 -10.69 6.34
C GLU A 73 2.03 -9.16 6.16
N TYR A 74 0.98 -8.55 5.63
CA TYR A 74 0.89 -7.10 5.48
C TYR A 74 0.95 -6.36 6.83
N ILE A 75 0.25 -6.85 7.85
CA ILE A 75 0.26 -6.27 9.20
C ILE A 75 1.63 -6.47 9.85
N GLU A 76 2.25 -7.63 9.68
CA GLU A 76 3.58 -7.93 10.20
C GLU A 76 4.65 -7.01 9.59
N GLU A 77 4.67 -6.87 8.26
CA GLU A 77 5.61 -5.98 7.56
C GLU A 77 5.32 -4.49 7.82
N ALA A 78 4.12 -4.13 8.27
CA ALA A 78 3.84 -2.79 8.80
C ALA A 78 4.46 -2.55 10.20
N GLY A 79 5.08 -3.56 10.79
CA GLY A 79 5.75 -3.48 12.10
C GLY A 79 4.81 -3.62 13.30
N ILE A 80 3.56 -4.02 13.08
CA ILE A 80 2.57 -4.19 14.16
C ILE A 80 2.73 -5.59 14.76
N LYS A 81 3.10 -5.65 16.04
CA LYS A 81 3.45 -6.90 16.73
C LYS A 81 2.51 -7.25 17.88
N GLU A 82 1.69 -6.32 18.33
CA GLU A 82 0.77 -6.56 19.45
C GLU A 82 -0.44 -7.36 18.99
N ASN A 83 -0.68 -8.51 19.63
CA ASN A 83 -1.77 -9.44 19.26
C ASN A 83 -3.15 -8.77 19.19
N ARG A 84 -3.41 -7.79 20.06
CA ARG A 84 -4.68 -7.07 20.09
C ARG A 84 -4.85 -6.19 18.85
N GLU A 85 -3.82 -5.44 18.48
CA GLU A 85 -3.84 -4.53 17.33
C GLU A 85 -3.93 -5.32 16.02
N THR A 86 -3.13 -6.39 15.93
CA THR A 86 -3.17 -7.32 14.79
C THR A 86 -4.58 -7.90 14.59
N GLY A 87 -5.25 -8.34 15.68
CA GLY A 87 -6.60 -8.88 15.62
C GLY A 87 -7.63 -7.85 15.11
N ILE A 88 -7.59 -6.63 15.62
CA ILE A 88 -8.49 -5.54 15.20
C ILE A 88 -8.29 -5.19 13.72
N LEU A 89 -7.04 -5.08 13.29
CA LEU A 89 -6.72 -4.76 11.89
C LEU A 89 -7.11 -5.90 10.94
N LYS A 90 -6.89 -7.14 11.37
CA LYS A 90 -7.32 -8.30 10.59
C LYS A 90 -8.84 -8.34 10.41
N GLU A 91 -9.60 -8.13 11.48
CA GLU A 91 -11.07 -8.03 11.41
C GLU A 91 -11.49 -6.89 10.49
N TYR A 92 -10.83 -5.73 10.58
CA TYR A 92 -11.09 -4.60 9.71
C TYR A 92 -10.91 -4.95 8.23
N PHE A 93 -9.76 -5.53 7.84
CA PHE A 93 -9.52 -5.91 6.44
C PHE A 93 -10.43 -7.04 5.96
N MET A 94 -10.72 -8.03 6.82
CA MET A 94 -11.66 -9.11 6.49
C MET A 94 -13.11 -8.64 6.36
N SER A 95 -13.46 -7.46 6.87
CA SER A 95 -14.81 -6.88 6.78
C SER A 95 -15.15 -6.27 5.41
N PHE A 96 -14.16 -6.06 4.55
CA PHE A 96 -14.40 -5.53 3.21
C PHE A 96 -15.18 -6.53 2.35
N SER A 97 -16.23 -6.05 1.68
CA SER A 97 -17.03 -6.85 0.75
C SER A 97 -16.35 -7.05 -0.60
N SER A 98 -15.41 -6.17 -0.95
CA SER A 98 -14.62 -6.21 -2.18
C SER A 98 -13.14 -6.34 -1.86
N ASP A 99 -12.49 -7.35 -2.45
CA ASP A 99 -11.04 -7.52 -2.31
C ASP A 99 -10.28 -6.37 -2.97
N TRP A 100 -10.82 -5.79 -4.03
CA TRP A 100 -10.25 -4.61 -4.67
C TRP A 100 -10.25 -3.39 -3.74
N GLU A 101 -11.39 -3.12 -3.07
CA GLU A 101 -11.46 -2.02 -2.09
C GLU A 101 -10.51 -2.26 -0.91
N MET A 102 -10.38 -3.50 -0.45
CA MET A 102 -9.44 -3.87 0.60
C MET A 102 -7.99 -3.60 0.17
N VAL A 103 -7.60 -4.06 -1.02
CA VAL A 103 -6.24 -3.86 -1.57
C VAL A 103 -5.94 -2.36 -1.73
N CYS A 104 -6.86 -1.60 -2.33
CA CYS A 104 -6.70 -0.14 -2.43
C CYS A 104 -6.58 0.52 -1.05
N LYS A 105 -7.36 0.06 -0.06
CA LYS A 105 -7.26 0.58 1.31
C LYS A 105 -5.93 0.23 1.98
N MET A 106 -5.36 -0.92 1.71
CA MET A 106 -4.02 -1.27 2.16
C MET A 106 -2.96 -0.31 1.59
N MET A 107 -3.07 0.03 0.30
CA MET A 107 -2.17 0.99 -0.35
C MET A 107 -2.35 2.42 0.20
N GLU A 108 -3.60 2.84 0.44
CA GLU A 108 -3.95 4.14 1.02
C GLU A 108 -3.38 4.36 2.43
N GLY A 109 -3.16 3.26 3.18
CA GLY A 109 -2.81 3.31 4.60
C GLY A 109 -4.03 3.41 5.52
N ILE A 110 -3.82 3.24 6.81
CA ILE A 110 -4.87 3.20 7.84
C ILE A 110 -4.67 4.32 8.85
N ARG A 111 -5.63 5.24 8.92
CA ARG A 111 -5.62 6.30 9.94
C ARG A 111 -6.13 5.78 11.28
N LYS A 112 -5.61 6.32 12.38
CA LYS A 112 -6.03 5.99 13.76
C LYS A 112 -7.53 6.24 13.97
N THR A 113 -8.10 7.22 13.28
CA THR A 113 -9.52 7.60 13.38
C THR A 113 -10.46 6.61 12.72
N GLU A 114 -9.97 5.76 11.83
CA GLU A 114 -10.77 4.79 11.08
C GLU A 114 -11.07 3.52 11.91
N ILE A 115 -10.20 3.20 12.86
CA ILE A 115 -10.32 1.98 13.66
C ILE A 115 -11.00 2.29 15.00
N LYS A 116 -12.24 1.84 15.15
CA LYS A 116 -12.99 1.98 16.41
C LYS A 116 -12.30 1.19 17.53
N GLY A 117 -11.98 1.89 18.62
CA GLY A 117 -11.36 1.26 19.80
C GLY A 117 -9.86 1.05 19.68
N TYR A 118 -9.22 1.54 18.62
CA TYR A 118 -7.77 1.64 18.58
C TYR A 118 -7.30 2.58 19.69
N ARG A 119 -6.50 2.02 20.57
CA ARG A 119 -5.77 2.79 21.61
C ARG A 119 -4.32 2.47 21.38
N GLY A 120 -3.54 3.44 20.97
CA GLY A 120 -2.10 3.27 20.78
C GLY A 120 -1.42 2.57 21.97
N PRO A 121 -0.21 2.02 21.79
CA PRO A 121 0.41 1.07 22.70
C PRO A 121 0.74 1.60 24.11
N GLY A 122 0.52 2.88 24.44
CA GLY A 122 0.76 3.35 25.80
C GLY A 122 0.62 4.84 26.07
N LEU A 123 0.86 5.22 27.32
CA LEU A 123 0.79 6.61 27.79
C LEU A 123 1.78 7.53 27.04
N ALA A 124 2.91 6.99 26.58
CA ALA A 124 3.90 7.70 25.79
C ALA A 124 3.36 8.13 24.42
N ASP A 125 2.50 7.33 23.79
CA ASP A 125 1.84 7.68 22.53
C ASP A 125 0.84 8.81 22.68
N PHE A 126 0.25 8.95 23.87
CA PHE A 126 -0.64 10.07 24.18
C PHE A 126 0.10 11.41 24.22
N LEU A 127 1.39 11.39 24.56
CA LEU A 127 2.20 12.59 24.74
C LEU A 127 3.03 12.97 23.52
N SER A 128 3.31 12.04 22.62
CA SER A 128 4.23 12.25 21.50
C SER A 128 3.63 12.02 20.11
N ASN A 129 2.38 11.56 20.00
CA ASN A 129 1.92 10.96 18.77
C ASN A 129 0.93 11.84 17.99
N GLN A 130 1.47 12.86 17.32
CA GLN A 130 0.74 13.62 16.30
C GLN A 130 0.60 12.83 14.98
N TYR A 131 1.33 11.71 14.83
CA TYR A 131 1.30 10.89 13.61
C TYR A 131 -0.07 10.24 13.43
N PRO A 132 -0.77 10.50 12.31
CA PRO A 132 -2.17 10.15 12.17
C PRO A 132 -2.42 8.68 11.78
N PHE A 133 -1.39 7.97 11.31
CA PHE A 133 -1.56 6.62 10.78
C PHE A 133 -1.22 5.53 11.80
N ILE A 134 -1.94 4.41 11.70
CA ILE A 134 -1.57 3.10 12.27
C ILE A 134 -0.64 2.39 11.30
N ILE A 135 -1.02 2.38 10.03
CA ILE A 135 -0.25 1.81 8.92
C ILE A 135 -0.02 2.92 7.90
N ASP A 136 1.23 3.16 7.57
CA ASP A 136 1.65 4.19 6.63
C ASP A 136 1.01 4.00 5.24
N PRO A 137 0.67 5.06 4.50
CA PRO A 137 0.36 4.96 3.07
C PRO A 137 1.59 4.47 2.28
N MET A 138 1.36 3.97 1.07
CA MET A 138 2.41 3.45 0.20
C MET A 138 2.52 4.25 -1.12
N PRO A 139 2.85 5.56 -1.07
CA PRO A 139 2.89 6.40 -2.26
C PRO A 139 3.94 5.95 -3.28
N ASN A 140 4.99 5.24 -2.83
CA ASN A 140 6.07 4.76 -3.68
C ASN A 140 5.69 3.53 -4.55
N LEU A 141 4.50 2.93 -4.38
CA LEU A 141 4.01 1.87 -5.27
C LEU A 141 3.88 2.34 -6.74
N TYR A 142 3.78 3.64 -6.96
CA TYR A 142 3.87 4.24 -8.29
C TYR A 142 5.15 3.80 -9.03
N PHE A 143 6.25 3.54 -8.32
CA PHE A 143 7.53 3.06 -8.86
C PHE A 143 7.56 1.53 -8.87
N THR A 144 6.75 0.90 -9.72
CA THR A 144 6.59 -0.57 -9.80
C THR A 144 7.87 -1.35 -10.09
N ARG A 145 8.97 -0.70 -10.46
CA ARG A 145 10.27 -1.33 -10.70
C ARG A 145 11.14 -1.49 -9.46
N ASP A 146 10.84 -0.75 -8.38
CA ASP A 146 11.67 -0.76 -7.17
C ASP A 146 11.52 -2.05 -6.36
N PRO A 147 10.30 -2.63 -6.17
CA PRO A 147 10.11 -3.84 -5.38
C PRO A 147 10.65 -5.11 -6.03
N PHE A 148 10.76 -5.15 -7.36
CA PHE A 148 11.21 -6.34 -8.09
C PHE A 148 11.81 -6.02 -9.46
N ALA A 149 12.58 -6.97 -10.00
CA ALA A 149 13.16 -6.88 -11.34
C ALA A 149 12.97 -8.19 -12.10
N THR A 150 12.60 -8.08 -13.37
CA THR A 150 12.52 -9.23 -14.27
C THR A 150 13.89 -9.51 -14.89
N ILE A 151 14.34 -10.78 -14.83
CA ILE A 151 15.62 -11.23 -15.35
C ILE A 151 15.37 -12.50 -16.17
N GLY A 152 15.39 -12.40 -17.49
CA GLY A 152 15.01 -13.50 -18.37
C GLY A 152 13.57 -13.96 -18.08
N ASN A 153 13.39 -15.22 -17.71
CA ASN A 153 12.08 -15.79 -17.34
C ASN A 153 11.82 -15.80 -15.82
N GLY A 154 12.65 -15.13 -15.04
CA GLY A 154 12.54 -15.06 -13.58
C GLY A 154 12.26 -13.66 -13.07
N VAL A 155 11.83 -13.57 -11.82
CA VAL A 155 11.64 -12.32 -11.08
C VAL A 155 12.51 -12.36 -9.83
N SER A 156 13.27 -11.30 -9.61
CA SER A 156 13.95 -11.04 -8.34
C SER A 156 13.10 -10.11 -7.50
N ILE A 157 12.69 -10.56 -6.32
CA ILE A 157 12.00 -9.73 -5.33
C ILE A 157 13.06 -9.08 -4.45
N HIS A 158 12.99 -7.77 -4.31
CA HIS A 158 13.95 -7.01 -3.52
C HIS A 158 13.49 -6.89 -2.07
N ARG A 159 14.46 -6.71 -1.16
CA ARG A 159 14.14 -6.23 0.17
C ARG A 159 14.37 -4.72 0.21
N MET A 160 13.33 -3.98 0.57
CA MET A 160 13.44 -2.52 0.66
C MET A 160 14.27 -2.12 1.88
N LEU A 161 15.02 -1.02 1.76
CA LEU A 161 15.90 -0.53 2.82
C LEU A 161 15.12 -0.05 4.05
N THR A 162 13.99 0.61 3.83
CA THR A 162 13.16 1.19 4.89
C THR A 162 11.96 0.31 5.21
N THR A 163 11.60 0.25 6.49
CA THR A 163 10.41 -0.49 6.96
C THR A 163 9.11 0.04 6.34
N THR A 164 9.04 1.34 6.07
CA THR A 164 7.87 1.98 5.42
C THR A 164 7.57 1.34 4.06
N ARG A 165 8.61 0.98 3.30
CA ARG A 165 8.49 0.39 1.96
C ARG A 165 8.52 -1.15 1.93
N ASN A 166 8.81 -1.83 3.04
CA ASN A 166 8.92 -3.30 3.04
C ASN A 166 7.66 -4.00 2.53
N ARG A 167 6.49 -3.43 2.80
CA ARG A 167 5.19 -3.98 2.36
C ARG A 167 5.01 -3.97 0.84
N GLU A 168 5.71 -3.10 0.12
CA GLU A 168 5.59 -3.01 -1.34
C GLU A 168 5.91 -4.34 -2.03
N THR A 169 6.83 -5.12 -1.48
CA THR A 169 7.23 -6.41 -2.03
C THR A 169 6.18 -7.52 -1.89
N LEU A 170 5.14 -7.30 -1.07
CA LEU A 170 4.01 -8.23 -0.95
C LEU A 170 3.01 -8.10 -2.10
N PHE A 171 3.07 -7.01 -2.86
CA PHE A 171 2.15 -6.72 -3.95
C PHE A 171 2.69 -7.17 -5.32
N GLY A 172 3.93 -7.69 -5.37
CA GLY A 172 4.61 -8.10 -6.59
C GLY A 172 4.63 -9.59 -6.92
#